data_df4637d7a965dd1d80dcb250985f66d7
#
_entry.id   df4637d7a965dd1d80dcb250985f66d7
#
_cell.length_a   1.000
_cell.length_b   1.000
_cell.length_c   1.000
_cell.angle_alpha   90.00
_cell.angle_beta   90.00
_cell.angle_gamma   90.00
#
_symmetry.space_group_name_H-M   'P 1'
#
loop_
_entity.id
_entity.type
_entity.pdbx_description
1 polymer ?
#
loop_
_entity_poly.entity_id
_entity_poly.type
_entity_poly.pdbx_seq_one_letter_code
_entity_poly.pdbx_strand_id
1 'polypeptide(L)'
;MIYYFENMVLEVVGTLLHADANDVLVASDLHSPEDAQYTLLVIRDSSCKKKLLSILEASEGAPAYQFYFARNDELIYGFPYRAERRFSAFARGQMATPAIGEEICLNLIMECVSTELPPPILYLILTQDNINISKDNGIFFTPIINLAAMDETITERECTVCCARMILHLLEGRKKKELKSCELIRKKCRSNSYSAFSELYRDIRLTAIPAQKTGIRAKIKGFWQRNRDRFFHIFLWLCVLVAIVALIMLISQLVFGDIPMLRLFKDCFETIGTEHMK
;
A
#
# COMPACT_ATOMS: atom_id res chain seq x y z
N MET A 1 6.67 31.03 -10.22
CA MET A 1 5.33 31.36 -10.78
C MET A 1 4.35 31.35 -9.65
N ILE A 2 3.44 32.36 -9.57
CA ILE A 2 2.51 32.47 -8.44
C ILE A 2 1.08 32.56 -9.00
N TYR A 3 0.17 31.78 -8.44
CA TYR A 3 -1.26 31.85 -8.68
C TYR A 3 -1.98 32.41 -7.44
N TYR A 4 -3.01 33.22 -7.67
CA TYR A 4 -3.87 33.76 -6.61
C TYR A 4 -5.27 33.22 -6.79
N PHE A 5 -5.80 32.58 -5.75
CA PHE A 5 -7.14 32.05 -5.71
C PHE A 5 -7.77 32.27 -4.32
N GLU A 6 -8.82 33.07 -4.26
CA GLU A 6 -9.47 33.48 -2.99
C GLU A 6 -8.44 33.96 -1.94
N ASN A 7 -8.30 33.24 -0.84
CA ASN A 7 -7.36 33.56 0.25
C ASN A 7 -6.03 32.78 0.12
N MET A 8 -5.81 32.01 -0.95
CA MET A 8 -4.60 31.24 -1.17
C MET A 8 -3.63 31.95 -2.10
N VAL A 9 -2.35 31.84 -1.78
CA VAL A 9 -1.23 32.27 -2.63
C VAL A 9 -0.37 31.06 -2.95
N LEU A 10 -0.58 30.50 -4.13
CA LEU A 10 0.02 29.26 -4.58
C LEU A 10 1.34 29.52 -5.32
N GLU A 11 2.45 29.30 -4.67
CA GLU A 11 3.77 29.36 -5.29
C GLU A 11 4.14 28.02 -5.92
N VAL A 12 4.44 28.00 -7.21
CA VAL A 12 4.87 26.80 -7.93
C VAL A 12 6.28 26.43 -7.49
N VAL A 13 6.43 25.27 -6.87
CA VAL A 13 7.70 24.74 -6.37
C VAL A 13 8.30 23.67 -7.28
N GLY A 14 7.51 23.09 -8.21
CA GLY A 14 8.00 22.07 -9.13
C GLY A 14 7.03 21.75 -10.27
N THR A 15 7.54 21.09 -11.30
CA THR A 15 6.76 20.58 -12.43
C THR A 15 6.83 19.05 -12.44
N LEU A 16 5.68 18.38 -12.42
CA LEU A 16 5.57 16.93 -12.48
C LEU A 16 5.41 16.40 -13.90
N LEU A 17 4.69 17.16 -14.75
CA LEU A 17 4.47 16.87 -16.14
C LEU A 17 4.44 18.18 -16.95
N HIS A 18 5.11 18.15 -18.11
CA HIS A 18 4.99 19.20 -19.11
C HIS A 18 4.57 18.56 -20.43
N ALA A 19 3.41 18.95 -20.95
CA ALA A 19 2.86 18.46 -22.22
C ALA A 19 2.24 19.62 -23.03
N ASP A 20 2.00 19.40 -24.31
CA ASP A 20 1.46 20.43 -25.19
C ASP A 20 0.08 20.94 -24.77
N ALA A 21 -0.79 20.01 -24.30
CA ALA A 21 -2.15 20.36 -23.90
C ALA A 21 -2.27 20.90 -22.46
N ASN A 22 -1.40 20.42 -21.57
CA ASN A 22 -1.47 20.75 -20.15
C ASN A 22 -0.15 20.56 -19.40
N ASP A 23 -0.01 21.26 -18.29
CA ASP A 23 1.04 21.02 -17.30
C ASP A 23 0.46 20.46 -16.02
N VAL A 24 1.29 19.73 -15.26
CA VAL A 24 1.00 19.34 -13.88
C VAL A 24 2.11 19.87 -12.99
N LEU A 25 1.74 20.74 -12.07
CA LEU A 25 2.66 21.49 -11.21
C LEU A 25 2.44 21.11 -9.74
N VAL A 26 3.47 21.24 -8.93
CA VAL A 26 3.34 21.27 -7.48
C VAL A 26 3.42 22.72 -7.01
N ALA A 27 2.48 23.12 -6.19
CA ALA A 27 2.45 24.43 -5.59
C ALA A 27 2.32 24.34 -4.06
N SER A 28 2.95 25.26 -3.36
CA SER A 28 2.81 25.46 -1.91
C SER A 28 1.95 26.69 -1.65
N ASP A 29 1.03 26.60 -0.69
CA ASP A 29 0.24 27.75 -0.26
C ASP A 29 1.02 28.55 0.78
N LEU A 30 1.46 29.76 0.40
CA LEU A 30 2.23 30.67 1.26
C LEU A 30 1.41 31.22 2.45
N HIS A 31 0.09 31.15 2.39
CA HIS A 31 -0.78 31.61 3.48
C HIS A 31 -1.20 30.47 4.43
N SER A 32 -0.91 29.22 4.07
CA SER A 32 -1.23 28.08 4.93
C SER A 32 -0.23 27.95 6.07
N PRO A 33 -0.66 27.89 7.35
CA PRO A 33 0.23 27.67 8.48
C PRO A 33 0.87 26.28 8.51
N GLU A 34 0.36 25.33 7.71
CA GLU A 34 0.79 23.94 7.64
C GLU A 34 1.60 23.62 6.38
N ASP A 35 2.07 24.66 5.63
CA ASP A 35 2.76 24.49 4.34
C ASP A 35 2.00 23.54 3.38
N ALA A 36 0.69 23.74 3.27
CA ALA A 36 -0.17 22.89 2.45
C ALA A 36 0.29 22.89 0.99
N GLN A 37 0.49 21.69 0.44
CA GLN A 37 0.90 21.51 -0.95
C GLN A 37 -0.25 21.00 -1.81
N TYR A 38 -0.28 21.45 -3.05
CA TYR A 38 -1.30 21.11 -4.03
C TYR A 38 -0.66 20.65 -5.33
N THR A 39 -1.30 19.70 -5.98
CA THR A 39 -1.05 19.35 -7.38
C THR A 39 -1.98 20.17 -8.24
N LEU A 40 -1.44 21.01 -9.12
CA LEU A 40 -2.20 21.83 -10.04
C LEU A 40 -2.18 21.22 -11.45
N LEU A 41 -3.34 20.88 -11.98
CA LEU A 41 -3.52 20.51 -13.37
C LEU A 41 -3.88 21.78 -14.16
N VAL A 42 -2.94 22.30 -14.94
CA VAL A 42 -3.06 23.56 -15.71
C VAL A 42 -3.31 23.19 -17.17
N ILE A 43 -4.49 23.50 -17.68
CA ILE A 43 -4.92 23.17 -19.02
C ILE A 43 -4.86 24.41 -19.91
N ARG A 44 -4.06 24.34 -20.97
CA ARG A 44 -3.89 25.44 -21.94
C ARG A 44 -4.69 25.25 -23.21
N ASP A 45 -4.72 24.02 -23.70
CA ASP A 45 -5.41 23.70 -24.95
C ASP A 45 -6.93 23.89 -24.84
N SER A 46 -7.50 24.67 -25.75
CA SER A 46 -8.93 25.04 -25.74
C SER A 46 -9.85 23.85 -26.09
N SER A 47 -9.37 22.90 -26.89
CA SER A 47 -10.12 21.69 -27.21
C SER A 47 -10.19 20.76 -26.00
N CYS A 48 -9.06 20.57 -25.32
CA CYS A 48 -8.99 19.77 -24.08
C CYS A 48 -9.85 20.38 -22.97
N LYS A 49 -9.86 21.72 -22.83
CA LYS A 49 -10.75 22.41 -21.87
C LYS A 49 -12.22 22.10 -22.12
N LYS A 50 -12.68 22.25 -23.37
CA LYS A 50 -14.09 21.98 -23.74
C LYS A 50 -14.46 20.54 -23.49
N LYS A 51 -13.61 19.58 -23.88
CA LYS A 51 -13.83 18.15 -23.66
C LYS A 51 -13.91 17.81 -22.17
N LEU A 52 -12.97 18.32 -21.37
CA LEU A 52 -12.97 18.06 -19.95
C LEU A 52 -14.22 18.62 -19.27
N LEU A 53 -14.60 19.85 -19.62
CA LEU A 53 -15.82 20.46 -19.06
C LEU A 53 -17.06 19.67 -19.42
N SER A 54 -17.21 19.23 -20.70
CA SER A 54 -18.36 18.42 -21.11
C SER A 54 -18.43 17.07 -20.40
N ILE A 55 -17.28 16.43 -20.14
CA ILE A 55 -17.20 15.18 -19.39
C ILE A 55 -17.56 15.38 -17.92
N LEU A 56 -17.07 16.45 -17.28
CA LEU A 56 -17.38 16.77 -15.90
C LEU A 56 -18.83 17.18 -15.69
N GLU A 57 -19.42 17.95 -16.61
CA GLU A 57 -20.84 18.32 -16.58
C GLU A 57 -21.77 17.10 -16.73
N ALA A 58 -21.36 16.11 -17.51
CA ALA A 58 -22.11 14.87 -17.67
C ALA A 58 -21.93 13.89 -16.48
N SER A 59 -20.99 14.15 -15.59
CA SER A 59 -20.72 13.31 -14.41
C SER A 59 -21.61 13.72 -13.25
N GLU A 60 -22.35 12.77 -12.67
CA GLU A 60 -23.18 13.00 -11.49
C GLU A 60 -22.41 12.94 -10.16
N GLY A 61 -21.11 12.57 -10.21
CA GLY A 61 -20.27 12.35 -9.03
C GLY A 61 -19.74 13.63 -8.41
N ALA A 62 -19.29 13.53 -7.16
CA ALA A 62 -18.60 14.61 -6.48
C ALA A 62 -17.23 14.88 -7.14
N PRO A 63 -16.85 16.15 -7.35
CA PRO A 63 -15.61 16.47 -8.02
C PRO A 63 -14.40 15.97 -7.22
N ALA A 64 -13.48 15.31 -7.89
CA ALA A 64 -12.24 14.84 -7.28
C ALA A 64 -11.24 15.96 -6.96
N TYR A 65 -11.47 17.17 -7.48
CA TYR A 65 -10.65 18.36 -7.21
C TYR A 65 -11.14 19.11 -5.98
N GLN A 66 -10.23 19.81 -5.31
CA GLN A 66 -10.54 20.63 -4.13
C GLN A 66 -11.01 22.03 -4.51
N PHE A 67 -10.45 22.58 -5.58
CA PHE A 67 -10.82 23.87 -6.15
C PHE A 67 -10.50 23.96 -7.63
N TYR A 68 -11.09 24.91 -8.34
CA TYR A 68 -10.74 25.21 -9.72
C TYR A 68 -10.92 26.73 -9.99
N PHE A 69 -10.16 27.26 -10.93
CA PHE A 69 -10.25 28.63 -11.39
C PHE A 69 -9.67 28.80 -12.80
N ALA A 70 -10.03 29.91 -13.44
CA ALA A 70 -9.49 30.28 -14.73
C ALA A 70 -8.58 31.51 -14.61
N ARG A 71 -7.44 31.51 -15.33
CA ARG A 71 -6.50 32.61 -15.38
C ARG A 71 -5.82 32.67 -16.75
N ASN A 72 -5.83 33.83 -17.43
CA ASN A 72 -5.12 34.06 -18.69
C ASN A 72 -5.34 32.94 -19.73
N ASP A 73 -6.59 32.56 -19.97
CA ASP A 73 -6.98 31.45 -20.82
C ASP A 73 -6.53 30.06 -20.35
N GLU A 74 -5.97 29.92 -19.16
CA GLU A 74 -5.70 28.63 -18.53
C GLU A 74 -6.86 28.22 -17.62
N LEU A 75 -7.20 26.94 -17.62
CA LEU A 75 -8.12 26.33 -16.65
C LEU A 75 -7.30 25.50 -15.69
N ILE A 76 -7.43 25.76 -14.40
CA ILE A 76 -6.58 25.21 -13.35
C ILE A 76 -7.45 24.44 -12.36
N TYR A 77 -7.14 23.15 -12.14
CA TYR A 77 -7.72 22.33 -11.11
C TYR A 77 -6.69 22.05 -10.02
N GLY A 78 -7.07 22.23 -8.76
CA GLY A 78 -6.23 21.96 -7.59
C GLY A 78 -6.64 20.69 -6.86
N PHE A 79 -5.67 19.81 -6.62
CA PHE A 79 -5.81 18.58 -5.87
C PHE A 79 -4.85 18.57 -4.68
N PRO A 80 -5.18 17.92 -3.57
CA PRO A 80 -4.22 17.74 -2.48
C PRO A 80 -2.97 17.02 -2.98
N TYR A 81 -1.78 17.56 -2.67
CA TYR A 81 -0.53 16.89 -3.03
C TYR A 81 -0.35 15.62 -2.18
N ARG A 82 -0.01 14.52 -2.86
CA ARG A 82 0.36 13.25 -2.22
C ARG A 82 1.64 12.76 -2.83
N ALA A 83 2.61 12.38 -1.98
CA ALA A 83 3.88 11.84 -2.45
C ALA A 83 3.65 10.54 -3.23
N GLU A 84 4.29 10.43 -4.39
CA GLU A 84 4.14 9.30 -5.28
C GLU A 84 4.80 8.03 -4.73
N ARG A 85 4.07 6.94 -4.83
CA ARG A 85 4.58 5.58 -4.65
C ARG A 85 3.94 4.68 -5.69
N ARG A 86 4.47 4.73 -6.90
CA ARG A 86 3.86 4.15 -8.09
C ARG A 86 3.60 2.65 -7.96
N PHE A 87 2.41 2.25 -8.38
CA PHE A 87 1.97 0.87 -8.43
C PHE A 87 2.91 -0.02 -9.26
N SER A 88 3.37 0.46 -10.41
CA SER A 88 4.31 -0.25 -11.29
C SER A 88 5.66 -0.56 -10.61
N ALA A 89 6.16 0.37 -9.80
CA ALA A 89 7.40 0.16 -9.04
C ALA A 89 7.22 -0.86 -7.91
N PHE A 90 6.03 -0.89 -7.28
CA PHE A 90 5.69 -1.84 -6.22
C PHE A 90 5.56 -3.27 -6.74
N ALA A 91 5.01 -3.46 -7.93
CA ALA A 91 4.75 -4.77 -8.53
C ALA A 91 6.00 -5.66 -8.64
N ARG A 92 7.17 -5.06 -8.80
CA ARG A 92 8.42 -5.80 -9.13
C ARG A 92 9.16 -6.40 -7.95
N GLY A 93 8.92 -6.03 -6.70
CA GLY A 93 9.81 -6.47 -5.63
C GLY A 93 9.25 -6.65 -4.22
N GLN A 94 8.15 -6.04 -3.88
CA GLN A 94 7.77 -5.83 -2.47
C GLN A 94 6.60 -6.68 -1.94
N MET A 95 5.92 -7.45 -2.78
CA MET A 95 4.82 -8.27 -2.29
C MET A 95 5.33 -9.52 -1.57
N ALA A 96 5.23 -9.53 -0.25
CA ALA A 96 5.71 -10.64 0.58
C ALA A 96 4.88 -11.93 0.40
N THR A 97 3.58 -11.83 0.06
CA THR A 97 2.69 -12.99 -0.08
C THR A 97 1.66 -12.79 -1.22
N PRO A 98 1.12 -13.87 -1.81
CA PRO A 98 0.04 -13.78 -2.80
C PRO A 98 -1.23 -13.14 -2.27
N ALA A 99 -1.53 -13.30 -0.98
CA ALA A 99 -2.69 -12.70 -0.34
C ALA A 99 -2.64 -11.16 -0.35
N ILE A 100 -1.45 -10.58 -0.11
CA ILE A 100 -1.25 -9.13 -0.22
C ILE A 100 -1.45 -8.67 -1.67
N GLY A 101 -0.99 -9.45 -2.66
CA GLY A 101 -1.20 -9.13 -4.06
C GLY A 101 -2.68 -9.10 -4.45
N GLU A 102 -3.45 -10.08 -3.99
CA GLU A 102 -4.90 -10.11 -4.23
C GLU A 102 -5.64 -8.98 -3.49
N GLU A 103 -5.23 -8.65 -2.26
CA GLU A 103 -5.75 -7.52 -1.49
C GLU A 103 -5.52 -6.19 -2.23
N ILE A 104 -4.30 -5.94 -2.73
CA ILE A 104 -3.98 -4.75 -3.53
C ILE A 104 -4.82 -4.69 -4.81
N CYS A 105 -5.03 -5.83 -5.48
CA CYS A 105 -5.89 -5.89 -6.66
C CYS A 105 -7.34 -5.54 -6.35
N LEU A 106 -7.87 -6.02 -5.23
CA LEU A 106 -9.22 -5.66 -4.78
C LEU A 106 -9.32 -4.18 -4.43
N ASN A 107 -8.31 -3.63 -3.73
CA ASN A 107 -8.25 -2.20 -3.41
C ASN A 107 -8.17 -1.33 -4.68
N LEU A 108 -7.43 -1.77 -5.71
CA LEU A 108 -7.39 -1.07 -6.99
C LEU A 108 -8.77 -1.01 -7.65
N ILE A 109 -9.49 -2.12 -7.69
CA ILE A 109 -10.84 -2.15 -8.28
C ILE A 109 -11.79 -1.29 -7.46
N MET A 110 -11.72 -1.37 -6.14
CA MET A 110 -12.55 -0.55 -5.25
C MET A 110 -12.29 0.93 -5.45
N GLU A 111 -11.03 1.35 -5.59
CA GLU A 111 -10.67 2.74 -5.89
C GLU A 111 -11.22 3.20 -7.24
N CYS A 112 -11.12 2.35 -8.29
CA CYS A 112 -11.71 2.66 -9.61
C CYS A 112 -13.23 2.90 -9.55
N VAL A 113 -13.93 2.23 -8.62
CA VAL A 113 -15.39 2.39 -8.45
C VAL A 113 -15.72 3.56 -7.52
N SER A 114 -14.97 3.73 -6.45
CA SER A 114 -15.29 4.71 -5.39
C SER A 114 -14.95 6.15 -5.74
N THR A 115 -14.01 6.39 -6.66
CA THR A 115 -13.61 7.74 -7.06
C THR A 115 -14.60 8.45 -7.96
N GLU A 116 -15.62 7.74 -8.48
CA GLU A 116 -16.64 8.29 -9.38
C GLU A 116 -16.07 9.09 -10.56
N LEU A 117 -14.82 8.82 -10.93
CA LEU A 117 -14.16 9.49 -12.05
C LEU A 117 -14.80 9.08 -13.38
N PRO A 118 -15.05 10.04 -14.29
CA PRO A 118 -15.51 9.73 -15.63
C PRO A 118 -14.57 8.74 -16.34
N PRO A 119 -15.12 7.76 -17.08
CA PRO A 119 -14.30 6.72 -17.72
C PRO A 119 -13.13 7.24 -18.56
N PRO A 120 -13.23 8.33 -19.37
CA PRO A 120 -12.09 8.87 -20.12
C PRO A 120 -10.93 9.31 -19.21
N ILE A 121 -11.23 9.92 -18.06
CA ILE A 121 -10.21 10.38 -17.09
C ILE A 121 -9.61 9.18 -16.35
N LEU A 122 -10.44 8.26 -15.89
CA LEU A 122 -10.00 7.03 -15.24
C LEU A 122 -9.07 6.22 -16.17
N TYR A 123 -9.41 6.12 -17.46
CA TYR A 123 -8.59 5.43 -18.44
C TYR A 123 -7.18 6.06 -18.60
N LEU A 124 -7.09 7.39 -18.63
CA LEU A 124 -5.80 8.09 -18.65
C LEU A 124 -4.97 7.79 -17.40
N ILE A 125 -5.58 7.81 -16.22
CA ILE A 125 -4.92 7.47 -14.96
C ILE A 125 -4.35 6.04 -15.01
N LEU A 126 -5.17 5.08 -15.46
CA LEU A 126 -4.78 3.68 -15.56
C LEU A 126 -3.64 3.46 -16.59
N THR A 127 -3.70 4.12 -17.75
CA THR A 127 -2.73 3.92 -18.84
C THR A 127 -1.43 4.69 -18.66
N GLN A 128 -1.44 5.79 -17.92
CA GLN A 128 -0.27 6.66 -17.71
C GLN A 128 0.44 6.41 -16.36
N ASP A 129 0.20 5.27 -15.71
CA ASP A 129 0.86 4.83 -14.47
C ASP A 129 0.70 5.80 -13.30
N ASN A 130 -0.48 6.42 -13.18
CA ASN A 130 -0.82 7.37 -12.13
C ASN A 130 -1.55 6.73 -10.93
N ILE A 131 -1.29 5.46 -10.72
CA ILE A 131 -1.78 4.67 -9.60
C ILE A 131 -0.70 4.57 -8.55
N ASN A 132 -1.05 4.87 -7.32
CA ASN A 132 -0.12 4.86 -6.19
C ASN A 132 -0.63 3.94 -5.08
N ILE A 133 0.31 3.40 -4.29
CA ILE A 133 0.02 2.53 -3.15
C ILE A 133 0.45 3.22 -1.87
N SER A 134 -0.45 3.31 -0.91
CA SER A 134 -0.17 3.79 0.44
C SER A 134 0.53 2.72 1.30
N LYS A 135 0.99 3.07 2.50
CA LYS A 135 1.72 2.16 3.40
C LYS A 135 0.87 0.99 3.91
N ASP A 136 -0.44 1.16 3.94
CA ASP A 136 -1.46 0.21 4.37
C ASP A 136 -2.07 -0.61 3.23
N ASN A 137 -1.42 -0.63 2.05
CA ASN A 137 -1.87 -1.26 0.81
C ASN A 137 -3.13 -0.61 0.18
N GLY A 138 -3.57 0.55 0.67
CA GLY A 138 -4.59 1.34 0.01
C GLY A 138 -4.12 1.87 -1.35
N ILE A 139 -5.04 2.09 -2.26
CA ILE A 139 -4.76 2.67 -3.58
C ILE A 139 -5.26 4.11 -3.60
N PHE A 140 -4.54 4.98 -4.30
CA PHE A 140 -5.00 6.31 -4.63
C PHE A 140 -4.47 6.74 -6.00
N PHE A 141 -5.23 7.62 -6.67
CA PHE A 141 -4.88 8.15 -7.96
C PHE A 141 -4.23 9.53 -7.84
N THR A 142 -3.31 9.83 -8.76
CA THR A 142 -2.73 11.17 -8.90
C THR A 142 -3.12 11.77 -10.25
N PRO A 143 -3.40 13.08 -10.31
CA PRO A 143 -3.86 13.75 -11.55
C PRO A 143 -2.69 14.11 -12.48
N ILE A 144 -1.61 13.30 -12.53
CA ILE A 144 -0.44 13.57 -13.36
C ILE A 144 -0.66 12.99 -14.75
N ILE A 145 -1.65 13.53 -15.45
CA ILE A 145 -2.13 13.02 -16.74
C ILE A 145 -1.84 13.98 -17.89
N ASN A 146 -1.50 13.42 -19.06
CA ASN A 146 -1.47 14.16 -20.32
C ASN A 146 -2.84 14.08 -20.97
N LEU A 147 -3.55 15.20 -21.01
CA LEU A 147 -4.91 15.30 -21.56
C LEU A 147 -4.95 15.23 -23.09
N ALA A 148 -3.84 15.40 -23.80
CA ALA A 148 -3.82 15.26 -25.26
C ALA A 148 -4.25 13.85 -25.74
N ALA A 149 -4.08 12.84 -24.88
CA ALA A 149 -4.49 11.46 -25.15
C ALA A 149 -5.94 11.15 -24.72
N MET A 150 -6.74 12.17 -24.35
CA MET A 150 -8.11 11.98 -23.87
C MET A 150 -9.05 11.60 -25.02
N ASP A 151 -9.72 10.46 -24.87
CA ASP A 151 -10.73 9.95 -25.77
C ASP A 151 -12.09 9.87 -25.06
N GLU A 152 -13.04 10.68 -25.52
CA GLU A 152 -14.38 10.79 -24.95
C GLU A 152 -15.23 9.52 -25.17
N THR A 153 -14.83 8.64 -26.09
CA THR A 153 -15.57 7.40 -26.41
C THR A 153 -15.28 6.26 -25.45
N ILE A 154 -14.31 6.43 -24.57
CA ILE A 154 -13.94 5.42 -23.56
C ILE A 154 -15.08 5.21 -22.58
N THR A 155 -15.40 3.94 -22.36
CA THR A 155 -16.43 3.48 -21.43
C THR A 155 -15.85 2.74 -20.23
N GLU A 156 -16.68 2.39 -19.24
CA GLU A 156 -16.29 1.57 -18.09
C GLU A 156 -15.67 0.22 -18.54
N ARG A 157 -16.13 -0.31 -19.66
CA ARG A 157 -15.59 -1.56 -20.19
C ARG A 157 -14.11 -1.48 -20.52
N GLU A 158 -13.67 -0.43 -21.24
CA GLU A 158 -12.26 -0.23 -21.59
C GLU A 158 -11.42 -0.03 -20.33
N CYS A 159 -11.92 0.73 -19.36
CA CYS A 159 -11.28 0.90 -18.06
C CYS A 159 -11.14 -0.43 -17.30
N THR A 160 -12.19 -1.25 -17.29
CA THR A 160 -12.17 -2.57 -16.62
C THR A 160 -11.16 -3.51 -17.29
N VAL A 161 -11.12 -3.55 -18.61
CA VAL A 161 -10.13 -4.38 -19.35
C VAL A 161 -8.71 -3.89 -19.10
N CYS A 162 -8.48 -2.57 -19.05
CA CYS A 162 -7.19 -1.98 -18.73
C CYS A 162 -6.75 -2.38 -17.30
N CYS A 163 -7.61 -2.20 -16.31
CA CYS A 163 -7.39 -2.58 -14.93
C CYS A 163 -7.10 -4.10 -14.80
N ALA A 164 -7.86 -4.95 -15.50
CA ALA A 164 -7.66 -6.39 -15.51
C ALA A 164 -6.28 -6.79 -16.06
N ARG A 165 -5.79 -6.12 -17.09
CA ARG A 165 -4.44 -6.33 -17.63
C ARG A 165 -3.34 -5.92 -16.63
N MET A 166 -3.52 -4.81 -15.94
CA MET A 166 -2.60 -4.36 -14.89
C MET A 166 -2.54 -5.35 -13.73
N ILE A 167 -3.70 -5.83 -13.28
CA ILE A 167 -3.80 -6.85 -12.24
C ILE A 167 -3.11 -8.14 -12.68
N LEU A 168 -3.31 -8.56 -13.92
CA LEU A 168 -2.66 -9.73 -14.47
C LEU A 168 -1.13 -9.57 -14.45
N HIS A 169 -0.62 -8.41 -14.89
CA HIS A 169 0.81 -8.10 -14.86
C HIS A 169 1.37 -8.08 -13.43
N LEU A 170 0.59 -7.60 -12.46
CA LEU A 170 0.96 -7.61 -11.05
C LEU A 170 1.08 -9.02 -10.47
N LEU A 171 0.13 -9.91 -10.79
CA LEU A 171 0.04 -11.26 -10.27
C LEU A 171 0.91 -12.27 -11.01
N GLU A 172 1.28 -11.98 -12.27
CA GLU A 172 2.16 -12.82 -13.08
C GLU A 172 3.62 -12.78 -12.59
N GLY A 173 4.34 -13.88 -12.81
CA GLY A 173 5.79 -13.96 -12.56
C GLY A 173 6.20 -14.32 -11.15
N ARG A 174 5.29 -14.63 -10.24
CA ARG A 174 5.60 -14.82 -8.82
C ARG A 174 5.72 -16.26 -8.32
N LYS A 175 5.24 -17.26 -9.06
CA LYS A 175 5.27 -18.66 -8.62
C LYS A 175 5.45 -19.64 -9.76
N LYS A 176 6.04 -20.80 -9.43
CA LYS A 176 6.09 -21.98 -10.30
C LYS A 176 4.69 -22.52 -10.66
N LYS A 177 3.65 -22.15 -9.93
CA LYS A 177 2.26 -22.52 -10.16
C LYS A 177 1.43 -21.25 -10.33
N GLU A 178 0.77 -21.12 -11.46
CA GLU A 178 -0.11 -20.01 -11.78
C GLU A 178 -1.29 -19.95 -10.80
N LEU A 179 -1.70 -18.73 -10.43
CA LEU A 179 -2.87 -18.51 -9.59
C LEU A 179 -4.15 -18.73 -10.43
N LYS A 180 -5.20 -19.29 -9.81
CA LYS A 180 -6.50 -19.48 -10.48
C LYS A 180 -7.10 -18.16 -10.95
N SER A 181 -6.88 -17.07 -10.18
CA SER A 181 -7.27 -15.71 -10.54
C SER A 181 -6.62 -15.28 -11.86
N CYS A 182 -5.31 -15.51 -12.05
CA CYS A 182 -4.61 -15.17 -13.28
C CYS A 182 -5.17 -15.92 -14.50
N GLU A 183 -5.43 -17.23 -14.37
CA GLU A 183 -6.00 -18.03 -15.46
C GLU A 183 -7.37 -17.50 -15.90
N LEU A 184 -8.23 -17.20 -14.93
CA LEU A 184 -9.58 -16.68 -15.19
C LEU A 184 -9.54 -15.30 -15.84
N ILE A 185 -8.76 -14.37 -15.28
CA ILE A 185 -8.60 -12.99 -15.78
C ILE A 185 -8.03 -13.03 -17.19
N ARG A 186 -6.97 -13.84 -17.43
CA ARG A 186 -6.36 -13.98 -18.77
C ARG A 186 -7.36 -14.52 -19.81
N LYS A 187 -8.16 -15.52 -19.45
CA LYS A 187 -9.21 -16.06 -20.32
C LYS A 187 -10.22 -14.98 -20.69
N LYS A 188 -10.72 -14.22 -19.72
CA LYS A 188 -11.71 -13.16 -19.93
C LYS A 188 -11.13 -11.95 -20.67
N CYS A 189 -9.89 -11.55 -20.40
CA CYS A 189 -9.20 -10.52 -21.18
C CYS A 189 -9.03 -10.90 -22.65
N ARG A 190 -8.69 -12.17 -22.95
CA ARG A 190 -8.57 -12.64 -24.36
C ARG A 190 -9.89 -12.67 -25.09
N SER A 191 -10.98 -13.02 -24.41
CA SER A 191 -12.33 -13.03 -24.99
C SER A 191 -13.00 -11.66 -24.93
N ASN A 192 -12.33 -10.63 -24.40
CA ASN A 192 -12.85 -9.27 -24.20
C ASN A 192 -14.25 -9.26 -23.52
N SER A 193 -14.42 -10.12 -22.51
CA SER A 193 -15.73 -10.42 -21.90
C SER A 193 -16.03 -9.60 -20.66
N TYR A 194 -15.12 -8.76 -20.16
CA TYR A 194 -15.43 -7.85 -19.08
C TYR A 194 -16.29 -6.69 -19.55
N SER A 195 -17.36 -6.37 -18.81
CA SER A 195 -18.24 -5.23 -19.07
C SER A 195 -18.17 -4.18 -17.96
N ALA A 196 -17.94 -4.59 -16.72
CA ALA A 196 -17.93 -3.72 -15.55
C ALA A 196 -16.92 -4.17 -14.49
N PHE A 197 -16.47 -3.23 -13.64
CA PHE A 197 -15.54 -3.51 -12.53
C PHE A 197 -16.10 -4.53 -11.52
N SER A 198 -17.42 -4.57 -11.35
CA SER A 198 -18.08 -5.54 -10.46
C SER A 198 -17.83 -7.00 -10.87
N GLU A 199 -17.70 -7.28 -12.17
CA GLU A 199 -17.35 -8.61 -12.67
C GLU A 199 -15.91 -8.98 -12.34
N LEU A 200 -14.99 -8.05 -12.56
CA LEU A 200 -13.58 -8.24 -12.24
C LEU A 200 -13.37 -8.45 -10.73
N TYR A 201 -14.05 -7.65 -9.89
CA TYR A 201 -14.03 -7.81 -8.44
C TYR A 201 -14.51 -9.21 -8.02
N ARG A 202 -15.66 -9.63 -8.55
CA ARG A 202 -16.22 -10.96 -8.25
C ARG A 202 -15.27 -12.07 -8.63
N ASP A 203 -14.63 -12.01 -9.80
CA ASP A 203 -13.73 -13.04 -10.28
C ASP A 203 -12.50 -13.20 -9.36
N ILE A 204 -11.91 -12.09 -8.93
CA ILE A 204 -10.78 -12.14 -7.98
C ILE A 204 -11.26 -12.66 -6.63
N ARG A 205 -12.39 -12.18 -6.12
CA ARG A 205 -12.94 -12.58 -4.82
C ARG A 205 -13.27 -14.07 -4.74
N LEU A 206 -13.85 -14.64 -5.83
CA LEU A 206 -14.20 -16.04 -5.89
C LEU A 206 -12.98 -16.98 -6.07
N THR A 207 -11.90 -16.45 -6.65
CA THR A 207 -10.67 -17.22 -6.86
C THR A 207 -9.59 -16.91 -5.81
N ALA A 208 -9.87 -15.98 -4.88
CA ALA A 208 -8.98 -15.67 -3.78
C ALA A 208 -8.54 -16.93 -3.07
N ILE A 209 -7.26 -17.08 -2.87
CA ILE A 209 -6.72 -18.23 -2.13
C ILE A 209 -7.29 -18.13 -0.71
N PRO A 210 -8.08 -19.12 -0.25
CA PRO A 210 -8.54 -19.11 1.13
C PRO A 210 -7.29 -18.97 2.00
N ALA A 211 -7.31 -18.00 2.93
CA ALA A 211 -6.19 -17.71 3.81
C ALA A 211 -5.58 -19.05 4.24
N GLN A 212 -4.37 -19.32 3.79
CA GLN A 212 -3.73 -20.62 4.05
C GLN A 212 -3.86 -20.85 5.53
N LYS A 213 -4.53 -21.95 5.93
CA LYS A 213 -4.57 -22.37 7.33
C LYS A 213 -3.11 -22.43 7.75
N THR A 214 -2.63 -21.34 8.34
CA THR A 214 -1.24 -21.19 8.71
C THR A 214 -0.94 -22.35 9.62
N GLY A 215 -0.11 -23.27 9.16
CA GLY A 215 0.27 -24.42 9.95
C GLY A 215 0.77 -23.94 11.31
N ILE A 216 0.68 -24.76 12.36
CA ILE A 216 1.07 -24.42 13.73
C ILE A 216 2.41 -23.68 13.77
N ARG A 217 3.36 -24.08 12.90
CA ARG A 217 4.68 -23.41 12.76
C ARG A 217 4.59 -21.93 12.28
N ALA A 218 3.68 -21.61 11.35
CA ALA A 218 3.53 -20.24 10.88
C ALA A 218 2.78 -19.37 11.91
N LYS A 219 1.82 -19.96 12.65
CA LYS A 219 1.18 -19.29 13.80
C LYS A 219 2.18 -19.00 14.92
N ILE A 220 3.05 -19.95 15.24
CA ILE A 220 4.12 -19.78 16.23
C ILE A 220 5.10 -18.69 15.76
N LYS A 221 5.54 -18.73 14.49
CA LYS A 221 6.43 -17.71 13.93
C LYS A 221 5.80 -16.31 13.93
N GLY A 222 4.53 -16.18 13.57
CA GLY A 222 3.80 -14.91 13.62
C GLY A 222 3.58 -14.43 15.06
N PHE A 223 3.30 -15.32 16.01
CA PHE A 223 3.19 -15.02 17.44
C PHE A 223 4.53 -14.53 18.00
N TRP A 224 5.64 -15.20 17.66
CA TRP A 224 7.00 -14.80 18.04
C TRP A 224 7.38 -13.42 17.46
N GLN A 225 7.11 -13.17 16.20
CA GLN A 225 7.39 -11.87 15.57
C GLN A 225 6.58 -10.73 16.19
N ARG A 226 5.28 -10.96 16.49
CA ARG A 226 4.40 -9.94 17.06
C ARG A 226 4.69 -9.65 18.53
N ASN A 227 5.21 -10.64 19.28
CA ASN A 227 5.52 -10.51 20.69
C ASN A 227 7.03 -10.48 20.98
N ARG A 228 7.88 -10.26 19.97
CA ARG A 228 9.34 -10.29 20.10
C ARG A 228 9.84 -9.42 21.25
N ASP A 229 9.30 -8.20 21.39
CA ASP A 229 9.73 -7.25 22.40
C ASP A 229 9.31 -7.69 23.81
N ARG A 230 8.10 -8.29 23.94
CA ARG A 230 7.66 -8.88 25.22
C ARG A 230 8.53 -10.07 25.63
N PHE A 231 8.84 -10.96 24.68
CA PHE A 231 9.74 -12.08 24.94
C PHE A 231 11.14 -11.62 25.31
N PHE A 232 11.64 -10.58 24.65
CA PHE A 232 12.94 -9.99 24.99
C PHE A 232 12.94 -9.44 26.42
N HIS A 233 11.92 -8.72 26.85
CA HIS A 233 11.79 -8.24 28.24
C HIS A 233 11.69 -9.39 29.24
N ILE A 234 10.89 -10.42 28.98
CA ILE A 234 10.78 -11.60 29.85
C ILE A 234 12.15 -12.30 29.97
N PHE A 235 12.84 -12.49 28.85
CA PHE A 235 14.16 -13.11 28.83
C PHE A 235 15.20 -12.26 29.60
N LEU A 236 15.17 -10.94 29.43
CA LEU A 236 16.05 -10.02 30.14
C LEU A 236 15.81 -10.10 31.68
N TRP A 237 14.56 -10.10 32.12
CA TRP A 237 14.21 -10.27 33.51
C TRP A 237 14.65 -11.63 34.05
N LEU A 238 14.51 -12.69 33.28
CA LEU A 238 15.00 -14.03 33.64
C LEU A 238 16.53 -14.03 33.81
N CYS A 239 17.28 -13.41 32.91
CA CYS A 239 18.74 -13.26 33.00
C CYS A 239 19.15 -12.49 34.25
N VAL A 240 18.44 -11.38 34.58
CA VAL A 240 18.68 -10.59 35.78
C VAL A 240 18.42 -11.44 37.06
N LEU A 241 17.34 -12.20 37.07
CA LEU A 241 17.02 -13.08 38.19
C LEU A 241 18.10 -14.15 38.38
N VAL A 242 18.54 -14.79 37.33
CA VAL A 242 19.64 -15.78 37.35
C VAL A 242 20.94 -15.14 37.86
N ALA A 243 21.25 -13.92 37.38
CA ALA A 243 22.43 -13.19 37.87
C ALA A 243 22.37 -12.85 39.37
N ILE A 244 21.21 -12.47 39.89
CA ILE A 244 20.98 -12.21 41.30
C ILE A 244 21.18 -13.49 42.13
N VAL A 245 20.61 -14.63 41.67
CA VAL A 245 20.77 -15.92 42.34
C VAL A 245 22.24 -16.36 42.33
N ALA A 246 22.96 -16.21 41.22
CA ALA A 246 24.37 -16.50 41.14
C ALA A 246 25.20 -15.63 42.09
N LEU A 247 24.88 -14.34 42.18
CA LEU A 247 25.54 -13.41 43.10
C LEU A 247 25.32 -13.81 44.56
N ILE A 248 24.07 -14.16 44.93
CA ILE A 248 23.73 -14.64 46.28
C ILE A 248 24.51 -15.92 46.61
N MET A 249 24.59 -16.86 45.66
CA MET A 249 25.39 -18.10 45.83
C MET A 249 26.88 -17.78 46.02
N LEU A 250 27.43 -16.83 45.24
CA LEU A 250 28.83 -16.44 45.34
C LEU A 250 29.13 -15.77 46.68
N ILE A 251 28.26 -14.89 47.14
CA ILE A 251 28.38 -14.25 48.49
C ILE A 251 28.28 -15.29 49.60
N SER A 252 27.32 -16.23 49.48
CA SER A 252 27.16 -17.33 50.41
C SER A 252 28.41 -18.20 50.51
N GLN A 253 29.05 -18.50 49.40
CA GLN A 253 30.28 -19.25 49.32
C GLN A 253 31.46 -18.49 49.96
N LEU A 254 31.53 -17.17 49.77
CA LEU A 254 32.58 -16.30 50.31
C LEU A 254 32.46 -16.11 51.83
N VAL A 255 31.22 -16.01 52.35
CA VAL A 255 30.95 -15.71 53.77
C VAL A 255 30.89 -16.99 54.62
N PHE A 256 30.27 -18.05 54.10
CA PHE A 256 30.01 -19.28 54.86
C PHE A 256 30.89 -20.47 54.44
N GLY A 257 31.71 -20.31 53.39
CA GLY A 257 32.59 -21.38 52.90
C GLY A 257 31.87 -22.59 52.28
N ASP A 258 30.54 -22.54 52.20
CA ASP A 258 29.73 -23.63 51.63
C ASP A 258 28.45 -23.12 50.99
N ILE A 259 27.98 -23.81 49.93
CA ILE A 259 26.72 -23.47 49.22
C ILE A 259 25.62 -24.40 49.77
N PRO A 260 24.64 -23.90 50.54
CA PRO A 260 23.64 -24.76 51.20
C PRO A 260 22.83 -25.63 50.22
N MET A 261 22.62 -25.16 49.01
CA MET A 261 21.87 -25.89 47.97
C MET A 261 22.66 -27.06 47.37
N LEU A 262 23.99 -26.96 47.26
CA LEU A 262 24.83 -28.05 46.76
C LEU A 262 25.03 -29.17 47.80
N ARG A 263 24.86 -28.87 49.07
CA ARG A 263 24.87 -29.86 50.16
C ARG A 263 23.75 -30.90 50.00
N LEU A 264 22.53 -30.43 49.68
CA LEU A 264 21.38 -31.31 49.39
C LEU A 264 21.65 -32.27 48.23
N PHE A 265 22.31 -31.78 47.16
CA PHE A 265 22.69 -32.62 46.02
C PHE A 265 23.83 -33.58 46.35
N LYS A 266 24.82 -33.16 47.15
CA LYS A 266 25.93 -33.98 47.56
C LYS A 266 25.48 -35.14 48.44
N ASP A 267 24.59 -34.89 49.40
CA ASP A 267 23.99 -35.92 50.24
C ASP A 267 23.12 -36.93 49.43
N CYS A 268 22.42 -36.49 48.37
CA CYS A 268 21.69 -37.37 47.48
C CYS A 268 22.63 -38.26 46.64
N PHE A 269 23.78 -37.79 46.19
CA PHE A 269 24.74 -38.58 45.43
C PHE A 269 25.53 -39.56 46.28
N GLU A 270 25.86 -39.24 47.56
CA GLU A 270 26.52 -40.14 48.46
C GLU A 270 25.61 -41.30 48.88
N THR A 271 24.28 -41.08 48.98
CA THR A 271 23.31 -42.16 49.32
C THR A 271 23.13 -43.17 48.19
N ILE A 272 23.28 -42.74 46.91
CA ILE A 272 23.14 -43.64 45.76
C ILE A 272 24.41 -44.47 45.52
N GLY A 273 25.59 -43.99 45.96
CA GLY A 273 26.87 -44.69 45.79
C GLY A 273 27.14 -45.86 46.74
N THR A 274 26.43 -45.95 47.88
CA THR A 274 26.70 -46.96 48.90
C THR A 274 25.84 -48.19 48.90
N GLU A 275 24.78 -48.24 48.04
CA GLU A 275 23.89 -49.42 47.96
C GLU A 275 24.35 -50.54 47.01
N HIS A 276 25.43 -50.39 46.29
CA HIS A 276 25.93 -51.40 45.33
C HIS A 276 27.18 -52.16 45.78
N MET A 277 27.57 -52.10 47.06
CA MET A 277 28.61 -52.95 47.60
C MET A 277 28.15 -53.67 48.89
N LYS A 278 27.27 -54.63 48.78
CA LYS A 278 27.08 -55.75 49.70
C LYS A 278 26.69 -56.97 48.92
#